data_98251dbe1fb01421f5eeefd0ad24e933
#
_entry.id   98251dbe1fb01421f5eeefd0ad24e933
#
_cell.length_a   1.000
_cell.length_b   1.000
_cell.length_c   1.000
_cell.angle_alpha   90.00
_cell.angle_beta   90.00
_cell.angle_gamma   90.00
#
_symmetry.space_group_name_H-M   'P 1'
#
loop_
_entity.id
_entity.type
_entity.pdbx_description
1 polymer ?
#
loop_
_entity_poly.entity_id
_entity_poly.type
_entity_poly.pdbx_seq_one_letter_code
_entity_poly.pdbx_strand_id
1 'polypeptide(L)'
;MQTAAAVADFRTYPKICDLAGAQVLDDQIRVQWADGRVSPFHHQWLRDNCPCAECVYSVTREQVLEIADVADDLTAIGAYIDQGCLSVEWHGGHRSQYDPGWLRAHAYDDQSRAERRAAKPEPQLWDATFELPA
;
A
#
# COMPACT_ATOMS: atom_id res chain seq x y z
N MET A 1 -30.10 3.30 7.69
CA MET A 1 -28.89 3.11 6.88
C MET A 1 -28.29 1.77 7.24
N GLN A 2 -28.40 0.80 6.35
CA GLN A 2 -27.73 -0.47 6.57
C GLN A 2 -26.24 -0.27 6.26
N THR A 3 -25.40 -0.37 7.28
CA THR A 3 -23.99 -0.63 7.08
C THR A 3 -23.88 -2.01 6.45
N ALA A 4 -23.46 -2.07 5.20
CA ALA A 4 -23.10 -3.34 4.60
C ALA A 4 -22.09 -4.02 5.54
N ALA A 5 -22.36 -5.26 5.92
CA ALA A 5 -21.40 -6.04 6.70
C ALA A 5 -20.07 -5.98 5.97
N ALA A 6 -19.05 -5.47 6.65
CA ALA A 6 -17.70 -5.44 6.08
C ALA A 6 -17.34 -6.89 5.71
N VAL A 7 -17.20 -7.14 4.41
CA VAL A 7 -16.64 -8.40 3.94
C VAL A 7 -15.26 -8.50 4.57
N ALA A 8 -14.99 -9.60 5.26
CA ALA A 8 -13.69 -9.80 5.89
C ALA A 8 -12.59 -9.59 4.84
N ASP A 9 -11.80 -8.56 5.04
CA ASP A 9 -10.69 -8.27 4.15
C ASP A 9 -9.51 -9.16 4.56
N PHE A 10 -9.29 -10.21 3.79
CA PHE A 10 -8.15 -11.10 4.00
C PHE A 10 -6.79 -10.40 3.79
N ARG A 11 -6.82 -9.13 3.40
CA ARG A 11 -5.64 -8.28 3.18
C ARG A 11 -5.50 -7.20 4.24
N THR A 12 -6.07 -7.41 5.44
CA THR A 12 -5.83 -6.48 6.54
C THR A 12 -4.41 -6.64 7.07
N TYR A 13 -3.74 -5.51 7.16
CA TYR A 13 -2.38 -5.44 7.68
C TYR A 13 -2.42 -4.72 9.02
N PRO A 14 -1.83 -5.29 10.07
CA PRO A 14 -1.80 -4.62 11.37
C PRO A 14 -0.96 -3.34 11.28
N LYS A 15 -1.42 -2.30 11.95
CA LYS A 15 -0.65 -1.07 12.05
C LYS A 15 0.55 -1.30 12.97
N ILE A 16 1.76 -1.17 12.43
CA ILE A 16 3.00 -1.33 13.17
C ILE A 16 3.44 0.01 13.76
N CYS A 17 3.22 1.11 13.02
CA CYS A 17 3.67 2.44 13.39
C CYS A 17 2.72 3.49 12.80
N ASP A 18 2.57 4.61 13.51
CA ASP A 18 1.81 5.74 13.00
C ASP A 18 2.58 6.48 11.91
N LEU A 19 1.83 7.06 10.98
CA LEU A 19 2.36 8.00 10.01
C LEU A 19 2.58 9.36 10.70
N ALA A 20 3.75 9.95 10.51
CA ALA A 20 4.09 11.27 11.06
C ALA A 20 3.93 12.38 10.03
N GLY A 21 4.14 12.11 8.74
CA GLY A 21 4.02 13.11 7.70
C GLY A 21 4.28 12.55 6.31
N ALA A 22 4.12 13.41 5.32
CA ALA A 22 4.37 13.08 3.93
C ALA A 22 4.90 14.31 3.18
N GLN A 23 5.77 14.09 2.22
CA GLN A 23 6.34 15.13 1.36
C GLN A 23 6.25 14.69 -0.09
N VAL A 24 5.68 15.54 -0.93
CA VAL A 24 5.65 15.32 -2.39
C VAL A 24 6.97 15.75 -2.99
N LEU A 25 7.63 14.85 -3.70
CA LEU A 25 8.82 15.11 -4.51
C LEU A 25 8.47 14.90 -5.99
N ASP A 26 9.42 15.16 -6.89
CA ASP A 26 9.15 15.12 -8.34
C ASP A 26 8.66 13.76 -8.83
N ASP A 27 9.23 12.68 -8.34
CA ASP A 27 8.94 11.32 -8.79
C ASP A 27 8.30 10.43 -7.72
N GLN A 28 8.25 10.91 -6.47
CA GLN A 28 7.84 10.07 -5.33
C GLN A 28 7.18 10.90 -4.23
N ILE A 29 6.43 10.22 -3.38
CA ILE A 29 5.99 10.74 -2.08
C ILE A 29 6.85 10.11 -1.02
N ARG A 30 7.50 10.92 -0.21
CA ARG A 30 8.30 10.46 0.93
C ARG A 30 7.43 10.47 2.18
N VAL A 31 7.20 9.29 2.72
CA VAL A 31 6.38 9.09 3.91
C VAL A 31 7.30 9.01 5.13
N GLN A 32 7.00 9.79 6.16
CA GLN A 32 7.71 9.81 7.42
C GLN A 32 6.89 9.06 8.47
N TRP A 33 7.55 8.16 9.18
CA TRP A 33 6.94 7.35 10.23
C TRP A 33 7.30 7.90 11.61
N ALA A 34 6.42 7.66 12.59
CA ALA A 34 6.65 8.10 13.97
C ALA A 34 7.89 7.49 14.63
N ASP A 35 8.35 6.32 14.14
CA ASP A 35 9.58 5.67 14.61
C ASP A 35 10.85 6.24 13.97
N GLY A 36 10.75 7.28 13.14
CA GLY A 36 11.85 7.92 12.46
C GLY A 36 12.22 7.33 11.10
N ARG A 37 11.59 6.23 10.69
CA ARG A 37 11.80 5.66 9.36
C ARG A 37 11.17 6.53 8.29
N VAL A 38 11.72 6.44 7.09
CA VAL A 38 11.23 7.13 5.90
C VAL A 38 11.04 6.11 4.80
N SER A 39 9.87 6.12 4.17
CA SER A 39 9.52 5.23 3.08
C SER A 39 9.16 6.05 1.85
N PRO A 40 9.93 5.96 0.74
CA PRO A 40 9.55 6.56 -0.52
C PRO A 40 8.62 5.64 -1.30
N PHE A 41 7.62 6.25 -1.95
CA PHE A 41 6.69 5.55 -2.85
C PHE A 41 6.56 6.37 -4.12
N HIS A 42 6.77 5.76 -5.27
CA HIS A 42 6.63 6.44 -6.56
C HIS A 42 5.17 6.82 -6.85
N HIS A 43 4.95 7.94 -7.52
CA HIS A 43 3.62 8.41 -7.88
C HIS A 43 2.84 7.35 -8.65
N GLN A 44 3.43 6.75 -9.67
CA GLN A 44 2.79 5.72 -10.49
C GLN A 44 2.40 4.49 -9.67
N TRP A 45 3.29 4.04 -8.78
CA TRP A 45 3.04 2.89 -7.93
C TRP A 45 1.86 3.14 -6.98
N LEU A 46 1.83 4.31 -6.34
CA LEU A 46 0.72 4.66 -5.45
C LEU A 46 -0.60 4.75 -6.22
N ARG A 47 -0.58 5.39 -7.39
CA ARG A 47 -1.80 5.52 -8.20
C ARG A 47 -2.33 4.17 -8.68
N ASP A 48 -1.46 3.28 -9.08
CA ASP A 48 -1.81 1.92 -9.50
C ASP A 48 -2.44 1.11 -8.35
N ASN A 49 -2.05 1.39 -7.12
CA ASN A 49 -2.54 0.71 -5.92
C ASN A 49 -3.66 1.48 -5.18
N CYS A 50 -4.32 2.41 -5.84
CA CYS A 50 -5.43 3.15 -5.22
C CYS A 50 -6.56 2.20 -4.81
N PRO A 51 -6.95 2.19 -3.53
CA PRO A 51 -7.96 1.25 -3.04
C PRO A 51 -9.41 1.74 -3.12
N CYS A 52 -9.64 2.92 -3.71
CA CYS A 52 -10.99 3.50 -3.76
C CYS A 52 -11.96 2.66 -4.60
N ALA A 53 -13.25 2.89 -4.41
CA ALA A 53 -14.31 2.12 -5.09
C ALA A 53 -14.32 2.30 -6.63
N GLU A 54 -13.71 3.36 -7.14
CA GLU A 54 -13.57 3.58 -8.59
C GLU A 54 -12.43 2.76 -9.19
N CYS A 55 -11.40 2.45 -8.40
CA CYS A 55 -10.18 1.76 -8.85
C CYS A 55 -10.19 0.27 -8.53
N VAL A 56 -10.94 -0.15 -7.52
CA VAL A 56 -11.06 -1.54 -7.09
C VAL A 56 -12.52 -1.90 -6.96
N TYR A 57 -12.93 -3.00 -7.55
CA TYR A 57 -14.29 -3.51 -7.40
C TYR A 57 -14.48 -4.04 -5.98
N SER A 58 -15.43 -3.46 -5.25
CA SER A 58 -15.54 -3.65 -3.80
C SER A 58 -15.91 -5.08 -3.36
N VAL A 59 -16.58 -5.83 -4.22
CA VAL A 59 -17.02 -7.21 -3.91
C VAL A 59 -15.91 -8.22 -4.14
N THR A 60 -15.31 -8.22 -5.33
CA THR A 60 -14.27 -9.19 -5.71
C THR A 60 -12.86 -8.74 -5.36
N ARG A 61 -12.67 -7.46 -5.07
CA ARG A 61 -11.36 -6.82 -4.86
C ARG A 61 -10.46 -6.83 -6.09
N GLU A 62 -11.06 -7.04 -7.26
CA GLU A 62 -10.34 -6.95 -8.52
C GLU A 62 -10.06 -5.49 -8.87
N GLN A 63 -8.87 -5.25 -9.41
CA GLN A 63 -8.48 -3.94 -9.88
C GLN A 63 -9.28 -3.60 -11.15
N VAL A 64 -9.96 -2.46 -11.12
CA VAL A 64 -10.69 -1.91 -12.28
C VAL A 64 -9.80 -0.94 -13.05
N LEU A 65 -8.92 -0.23 -12.35
CA LEU A 65 -8.00 0.72 -12.96
C LEU A 65 -6.96 -0.01 -13.82
N GLU A 66 -6.82 0.44 -15.06
CA GLU A 66 -5.70 0.07 -15.92
C GLU A 66 -4.62 1.16 -15.83
N ILE A 67 -3.44 0.82 -15.33
CA ILE A 67 -2.38 1.80 -15.18
C ILE A 67 -1.95 2.42 -16.51
N ALA A 68 -2.14 1.70 -17.60
CA ALA A 68 -1.88 2.22 -18.95
C ALA A 68 -2.77 3.39 -19.34
N ASP A 69 -3.93 3.54 -18.71
CA ASP A 69 -4.85 4.67 -18.93
C ASP A 69 -4.49 5.91 -18.10
N VAL A 70 -3.53 5.77 -17.19
CA VAL A 70 -3.04 6.88 -16.38
C VAL A 70 -1.89 7.57 -17.13
N ALA A 71 -1.86 8.89 -17.07
CA ALA A 71 -0.80 9.67 -17.74
C ALA A 71 0.59 9.28 -17.20
N ASP A 72 1.56 9.12 -18.10
CA ASP A 72 2.93 8.73 -17.75
C ASP A 72 3.62 9.76 -16.85
N ASP A 73 3.23 11.02 -16.96
CA ASP A 73 3.74 12.12 -16.15
C ASP A 73 2.87 12.44 -14.93
N LEU A 74 2.03 11.50 -14.51
CA LEU A 74 1.17 11.67 -13.33
C LEU A 74 1.98 12.03 -12.11
N THR A 75 1.58 13.13 -11.45
CA THR A 75 2.15 13.55 -10.17
C THR A 75 1.04 13.88 -9.17
N ALA A 76 1.36 13.71 -7.90
CA ALA A 76 0.51 14.20 -6.82
C ALA A 76 0.62 15.71 -6.71
N ILE A 77 -0.50 16.39 -6.46
CA ILE A 77 -0.53 17.81 -6.13
C ILE A 77 -0.45 18.04 -4.62
N GLY A 78 -0.72 17.03 -3.83
CA GLY A 78 -0.64 17.10 -2.37
C GLY A 78 -0.65 15.72 -1.73
N ALA A 79 -0.01 15.62 -0.58
CA ALA A 79 -0.04 14.44 0.27
C ALA A 79 -0.01 14.86 1.73
N TYR A 80 -0.88 14.28 2.53
CA TYR A 80 -1.00 14.62 3.95
C TYR A 80 -1.56 13.43 4.74
N ILE A 81 -1.43 13.50 6.05
CA ILE A 81 -1.98 12.49 6.95
C ILE A 81 -3.37 12.94 7.38
N ASP A 82 -4.36 12.11 7.11
CA ASP A 82 -5.76 12.36 7.48
C ASP A 82 -6.31 11.12 8.18
N GLN A 83 -6.79 11.30 9.41
CA GLN A 83 -7.32 10.22 10.25
C GLN A 83 -6.37 9.00 10.33
N GLY A 84 -5.08 9.26 10.40
CA GLY A 84 -4.04 8.22 10.49
C GLY A 84 -3.67 7.56 9.17
N CYS A 85 -4.30 7.93 8.06
CA CYS A 85 -4.03 7.40 6.73
C CYS A 85 -3.27 8.40 5.86
N LEU A 86 -2.55 7.92 4.86
CA LEU A 86 -1.96 8.77 3.84
C LEU A 86 -3.01 9.13 2.81
N SER A 87 -3.32 10.42 2.69
CA SER A 87 -4.22 10.96 1.66
C SER A 87 -3.40 11.62 0.57
N VAL A 88 -3.68 11.28 -0.68
CA VAL A 88 -2.99 11.81 -1.85
C VAL A 88 -4.01 12.43 -2.80
N GLU A 89 -3.73 13.66 -3.22
CA GLU A 89 -4.48 14.35 -4.26
C GLU A 89 -3.68 14.33 -5.56
N TRP A 90 -4.33 13.89 -6.62
CA TRP A 90 -3.71 13.76 -7.93
C TRP A 90 -4.14 14.87 -8.87
N HIS A 91 -3.30 15.20 -9.84
CA HIS A 91 -3.74 16.00 -10.97
C HIS A 91 -4.97 15.37 -11.62
N GLY A 92 -5.97 16.19 -11.96
CA GLY A 92 -7.24 15.70 -12.51
C GLY A 92 -8.34 15.47 -11.47
N GLY A 93 -8.03 15.66 -10.17
CA GLY A 93 -9.03 15.65 -9.11
C GLY A 93 -9.27 14.30 -8.43
N HIS A 94 -8.57 13.25 -8.84
CA HIS A 94 -8.66 11.94 -8.16
C HIS A 94 -7.99 12.01 -6.78
N ARG A 95 -8.56 11.31 -5.81
CA ARG A 95 -8.03 11.21 -4.44
C ARG A 95 -7.84 9.74 -4.07
N SER A 96 -6.73 9.46 -3.42
CA SER A 96 -6.41 8.13 -2.91
C SER A 96 -6.12 8.19 -1.42
N GLN A 97 -6.50 7.16 -0.70
CA GLN A 97 -6.22 7.02 0.73
C GLN A 97 -5.61 5.65 0.99
N TYR A 98 -4.51 5.62 1.76
CA TYR A 98 -3.74 4.40 2.01
C TYR A 98 -3.62 4.16 3.51
N ASP A 99 -3.90 2.93 3.91
CA ASP A 99 -3.78 2.47 5.28
C ASP A 99 -2.30 2.37 5.72
N PRO A 100 -1.95 2.83 6.94
CA PRO A 100 -0.56 2.77 7.39
C PRO A 100 0.00 1.36 7.50
N GLY A 101 -0.81 0.38 7.91
CA GLY A 101 -0.37 -1.01 7.98
C GLY A 101 -0.04 -1.56 6.60
N TRP A 102 -0.89 -1.28 5.62
CA TRP A 102 -0.66 -1.68 4.23
C TRP A 102 0.59 -1.02 3.64
N LEU A 103 0.77 0.28 3.85
CA LEU A 103 1.94 1.01 3.37
C LEU A 103 3.23 0.43 3.93
N ARG A 104 3.28 0.18 5.24
CA ARG A 104 4.46 -0.38 5.89
C ARG A 104 4.79 -1.78 5.38
N ALA A 105 3.77 -2.61 5.18
CA ALA A 105 3.94 -3.97 4.68
C ALA A 105 4.44 -4.01 3.24
N HIS A 106 4.13 -2.99 2.44
CA HIS A 106 4.49 -2.92 1.02
C HIS A 106 5.63 -1.94 0.72
N ALA A 107 6.21 -1.28 1.73
CA ALA A 107 7.35 -0.40 1.53
C ALA A 107 8.50 -1.16 0.84
N TYR A 108 9.11 -0.53 -0.16
CA TYR A 108 10.10 -1.18 -1.01
C TYR A 108 11.47 -0.49 -1.01
N ASP A 109 11.72 0.33 -0.03
CA ASP A 109 13.07 0.83 0.26
C ASP A 109 13.99 -0.33 0.66
N ASP A 110 15.30 -0.12 0.54
CA ASP A 110 16.28 -1.17 0.76
C ASP A 110 16.17 -1.82 2.14
N GLN A 111 15.97 -1.02 3.18
CA GLN A 111 15.81 -1.53 4.56
C GLN A 111 14.56 -2.41 4.70
N SER A 112 13.41 -1.96 4.20
CA SER A 112 12.15 -2.72 4.26
C SER A 112 12.25 -4.03 3.49
N ARG A 113 12.88 -4.00 2.32
CA ARG A 113 13.09 -5.21 1.50
C ARG A 113 14.02 -6.21 2.19
N ALA A 114 15.09 -5.72 2.80
CA ALA A 114 16.03 -6.56 3.55
C ALA A 114 15.35 -7.23 4.75
N GLU A 115 14.54 -6.48 5.50
CA GLU A 115 13.80 -7.01 6.63
C GLU A 115 12.80 -8.11 6.22
N ARG A 116 12.06 -7.91 5.13
CA ARG A 116 11.16 -8.93 4.62
C ARG A 116 11.88 -10.19 4.16
N ARG A 117 13.04 -10.03 3.50
CA ARG A 117 13.86 -11.19 3.11
C ARG A 117 14.37 -11.97 4.31
N ALA A 118 14.81 -11.26 5.35
CA ALA A 118 15.31 -11.90 6.58
C ALA A 118 14.19 -12.61 7.36
N ALA A 119 12.97 -12.08 7.32
CA ALA A 119 11.80 -12.66 7.99
C ALA A 119 11.16 -13.81 7.22
N LYS A 120 11.48 -13.95 5.93
CA LYS A 120 10.89 -14.99 5.08
C LYS A 120 11.46 -16.36 5.46
N PRO A 121 10.62 -17.36 5.80
CA PRO A 121 11.10 -18.70 6.08
C PRO A 121 11.71 -19.33 4.82
N GLU A 122 12.73 -20.15 5.01
CA GLU A 122 13.30 -20.92 3.90
C GLU A 122 12.24 -21.90 3.35
N PRO A 123 12.09 -21.97 2.02
CA PRO A 123 11.18 -22.94 1.42
C PRO A 123 11.62 -24.36 1.75
N GLN A 124 10.68 -25.17 2.23
CA GLN A 124 10.93 -26.58 2.40
C GLN A 124 10.57 -27.30 1.10
N LEU A 125 11.53 -28.02 0.53
CA LEU A 125 11.28 -28.81 -0.68
C LEU A 125 10.43 -30.04 -0.33
N TRP A 126 9.41 -30.26 -1.11
CA TRP A 126 8.56 -31.43 -0.99
C TRP A 126 9.18 -32.58 -1.78
N ASP A 127 9.49 -33.66 -1.10
CA ASP A 127 9.95 -34.92 -1.68
C ASP A 127 9.16 -36.10 -1.08
N ALA A 128 9.55 -37.32 -1.43
CA ALA A 128 8.86 -38.52 -0.95
C ALA A 128 8.91 -38.71 0.57
N THR A 129 9.79 -37.98 1.27
CA THR A 129 9.93 -38.06 2.73
C THR A 129 9.23 -36.91 3.46
N PHE A 130 8.60 -35.98 2.72
CA PHE A 130 7.91 -34.84 3.33
C PHE A 130 6.62 -35.29 4.01
N GLU A 131 6.50 -34.96 5.30
CA GLU A 131 5.28 -35.21 6.08
C GLU A 131 4.57 -33.88 6.32
N LEU A 132 3.25 -33.86 6.11
CA LEU A 132 2.44 -32.68 6.41
C LEU A 132 2.38 -32.47 7.91
N PRO A 133 2.55 -31.21 8.39
CA PRO A 133 2.38 -30.94 9.80
C PRO A 133 0.94 -31.25 10.24
N ALA A 134 0.80 -31.80 11.42
CA ALA A 134 -0.50 -32.17 11.99
C ALA A 134 -1.32 -30.90 12.36
#